data_dd1dfa97dde23d6821413e129b085851
#
_entry.id   dd1dfa97dde23d6821413e129b085851
#
_cell.length_a   1.000
_cell.length_b   1.000
_cell.length_c   1.000
_cell.angle_alpha   90.00
_cell.angle_beta   90.00
_cell.angle_gamma   90.00
#
_symmetry.space_group_name_H-M   'P 1'
#
loop_
_entity.id
_entity.type
_entity.pdbx_description
1 polymer ?
#
loop_
_entity_poly.entity_id
_entity_poly.type
_entity_poly.pdbx_seq_one_letter_code
_entity_poly.pdbx_strand_id
1 'polypeptide(L)'
;MLLLTHAAGIYIVAAQLFPYLEGLMTLGDKGRHFEKKGKISVMVEGDHSIFMMIHGVLAALVVLVFLLIYILNIRDAYRVGLRIQQGKEIHGLKNDVFPWLLLALPFLGVLFFTVMPIIFTSLIAFTNYASPNHIPPKNLVDWVGFATFHKLFNLNVWSNTFFGVLTWTIIWAILATVTCYFGGILVALLVNQKGIKFKGFWRMLFIIPYAIPQFVSLLIMKNMLNEKFGPINAYFRAFGLEGLPWLNDPFWAKFSVVVVNMWIGIPVSMVLVMGILTNISKDLYEAADVDGASAWMKFRNITMPYILFATAPLLITQFTGNINNFNVIFLLTGGNPATMDYNNAGRTDLLVTWLYKLTLDFNQYNIAAAVSILIFLFIATMAILVYTRTKSFKEEDMIQ
;
A
#
# COMPACT_ATOMS: atom_id res chain seq x y z
N MET A 1 36.99 20.15 20.12
CA MET A 1 35.90 19.15 20.25
C MET A 1 35.28 18.78 18.90
N LEU A 2 34.79 19.73 18.09
CA LEU A 2 34.21 19.50 16.75
C LEU A 2 35.14 18.74 15.80
N LEU A 3 36.41 19.08 15.69
CA LEU A 3 37.40 18.38 14.84
C LEU A 3 37.62 16.92 15.26
N LEU A 4 37.64 16.64 16.57
CA LEU A 4 37.77 15.27 17.08
C LEU A 4 36.54 14.41 16.80
N THR A 5 35.32 14.98 16.93
CA THR A 5 34.08 14.26 16.60
C THR A 5 33.97 13.98 15.11
N HIS A 6 34.41 14.90 14.24
CA HIS A 6 34.46 14.67 12.79
C HIS A 6 35.50 13.62 12.39
N ALA A 7 36.73 13.68 12.98
CA ALA A 7 37.76 12.68 12.74
C ALA A 7 37.32 11.28 13.18
N ALA A 8 36.70 11.18 14.37
CA ALA A 8 36.13 9.91 14.83
C ALA A 8 35.01 9.40 13.92
N GLY A 9 34.11 10.26 13.48
CA GLY A 9 33.06 9.91 12.53
C GLY A 9 33.59 9.41 11.19
N ILE A 10 34.58 10.10 10.62
CA ILE A 10 35.25 9.67 9.38
C ILE A 10 35.93 8.31 9.58
N TYR A 11 36.60 8.10 10.72
CA TYR A 11 37.22 6.81 11.02
C TYR A 11 36.20 5.68 11.12
N ILE A 12 35.07 5.90 11.82
CA ILE A 12 34.00 4.90 11.95
C ILE A 12 33.42 4.57 10.58
N VAL A 13 33.14 5.59 9.74
CA VAL A 13 32.64 5.37 8.37
C VAL A 13 33.65 4.57 7.56
N ALA A 14 34.92 4.97 7.54
CA ALA A 14 35.95 4.34 6.70
C ALA A 14 36.34 2.95 7.21
N ALA A 15 36.50 2.74 8.52
CA ALA A 15 37.01 1.48 9.06
C ALA A 15 35.92 0.47 9.41
N GLN A 16 34.75 0.93 9.86
CA GLN A 16 33.70 0.05 10.36
C GLN A 16 32.56 -0.19 9.36
N LEU A 17 32.18 0.83 8.57
CA LEU A 17 31.03 0.72 7.67
C LEU A 17 31.42 0.34 6.22
N PHE A 18 32.65 0.61 5.80
CA PHE A 18 33.11 0.32 4.45
C PHE A 18 33.01 -1.18 4.07
N PRO A 19 33.37 -2.15 4.93
CA PRO A 19 33.21 -3.58 4.62
C PRO A 19 31.75 -3.98 4.35
N TYR A 20 30.76 -3.35 5.03
CA TYR A 20 29.36 -3.61 4.77
C TYR A 20 28.88 -3.01 3.45
N LEU A 21 29.43 -1.85 3.05
CA LEU A 21 29.14 -1.24 1.74
C LEU A 21 29.74 -2.10 0.60
N GLU A 22 30.94 -2.63 0.79
CA GLU A 22 31.55 -3.58 -0.15
C GLU A 22 30.70 -4.85 -0.27
N GLY A 23 30.25 -5.41 0.87
CA GLY A 23 29.33 -6.53 0.88
C GLY A 23 27.99 -6.26 0.19
N LEU A 24 27.49 -5.02 0.21
CA LEU A 24 26.32 -4.63 -0.58
C LEU A 24 26.58 -4.67 -2.08
N MET A 25 27.80 -4.36 -2.51
CA MET A 25 28.15 -4.37 -3.93
C MET A 25 28.35 -5.77 -4.47
N THR A 26 28.99 -6.65 -3.71
CA THR A 26 29.34 -8.02 -4.12
C THR A 26 28.25 -9.04 -3.84
N LEU A 27 27.44 -8.84 -2.79
CA LEU A 27 26.47 -9.80 -2.23
C LEU A 27 27.07 -11.15 -1.84
N GLY A 28 28.41 -11.20 -1.65
CA GLY A 28 29.17 -12.38 -1.26
C GLY A 28 29.95 -13.01 -2.41
N ASP A 29 31.04 -13.64 -2.06
CA ASP A 29 31.97 -14.25 -3.01
C ASP A 29 31.96 -15.79 -2.96
N LYS A 30 31.57 -16.36 -1.83
CA LYS A 30 31.64 -17.81 -1.60
C LYS A 30 30.30 -18.38 -1.17
N GLY A 31 29.68 -19.17 -2.03
CA GLY A 31 28.55 -20.02 -1.63
C GLY A 31 29.00 -21.15 -0.68
N ARG A 32 28.04 -21.95 -0.22
CA ARG A 32 28.33 -23.13 0.61
C ARG A 32 29.31 -24.05 -0.11
N HIS A 33 30.46 -24.40 0.53
CA HIS A 33 31.52 -25.19 -0.06
C HIS A 33 32.15 -26.15 0.97
N PHE A 34 32.85 -27.17 0.47
CA PHE A 34 33.60 -28.09 1.33
C PHE A 34 35.05 -27.61 1.49
N GLU A 35 35.47 -27.39 2.72
CA GLU A 35 36.86 -27.06 3.04
C GLU A 35 37.55 -28.28 3.67
N LYS A 36 38.75 -28.62 3.16
CA LYS A 36 39.57 -29.70 3.74
C LYS A 36 40.31 -29.19 4.97
N LYS A 37 39.88 -29.64 6.16
CA LYS A 37 40.63 -29.46 7.41
C LYS A 37 41.37 -30.77 7.74
N GLY A 38 42.62 -30.90 7.25
CA GLY A 38 43.41 -32.13 7.40
C GLY A 38 42.86 -33.28 6.53
N LYS A 39 42.50 -34.41 7.15
CA LYS A 39 41.92 -35.58 6.46
C LYS A 39 40.38 -35.54 6.34
N ILE A 40 39.73 -34.53 6.90
CA ILE A 40 38.25 -34.43 6.94
C ILE A 40 37.81 -33.27 6.06
N SER A 41 36.82 -33.50 5.21
CA SER A 41 36.12 -32.43 4.48
C SER A 41 34.98 -31.94 5.34
N VAL A 42 35.05 -30.68 5.77
CA VAL A 42 34.01 -30.00 6.56
C VAL A 42 33.21 -29.09 5.62
N MET A 43 31.88 -29.15 5.70
CA MET A 43 31.02 -28.22 4.99
C MET A 43 31.08 -26.86 5.70
N VAL A 44 31.50 -25.84 4.99
CA VAL A 44 31.52 -24.45 5.46
C VAL A 44 30.35 -23.74 4.86
N GLU A 45 29.58 -23.03 5.68
CA GLU A 45 28.51 -22.18 5.18
C GLU A 45 29.14 -21.01 4.46
N GLY A 46 28.54 -20.69 3.31
CA GLY A 46 28.96 -19.55 2.48
C GLY A 46 28.46 -18.20 3.01
N ASP A 47 28.76 -17.17 2.27
CA ASP A 47 28.26 -15.84 2.52
C ASP A 47 26.73 -15.80 2.43
N HIS A 48 26.11 -15.01 3.28
CA HIS A 48 24.67 -14.86 3.28
C HIS A 48 24.27 -13.54 2.59
N SER A 49 24.12 -13.56 1.27
CA SER A 49 23.88 -12.40 0.41
C SER A 49 22.80 -11.43 0.94
N ILE A 50 21.72 -11.97 1.53
CA ILE A 50 20.62 -11.14 2.07
C ILE A 50 21.04 -10.40 3.33
N PHE A 51 21.81 -11.01 4.23
CA PHE A 51 22.35 -10.30 5.40
C PHE A 51 23.39 -9.26 4.99
N MET A 52 24.21 -9.54 3.97
CA MET A 52 25.13 -8.55 3.42
C MET A 52 24.37 -7.35 2.83
N MET A 53 23.29 -7.60 2.11
CA MET A 53 22.41 -6.53 1.60
C MET A 53 21.79 -5.71 2.74
N ILE A 54 21.24 -6.35 3.77
CA ILE A 54 20.63 -5.66 4.93
C ILE A 54 21.68 -4.79 5.63
N HIS A 55 22.83 -5.36 5.98
CA HIS A 55 23.90 -4.63 6.66
C HIS A 55 24.46 -3.49 5.80
N GLY A 56 24.59 -3.72 4.48
CA GLY A 56 25.05 -2.70 3.54
C GLY A 56 24.06 -1.55 3.39
N VAL A 57 22.75 -1.83 3.33
CA VAL A 57 21.71 -0.78 3.30
C VAL A 57 21.71 0.01 4.61
N LEU A 58 21.82 -0.66 5.76
CA LEU A 58 21.93 -0.01 7.05
C LEU A 58 23.18 0.88 7.12
N ALA A 59 24.34 0.37 6.68
CA ALA A 59 25.57 1.15 6.62
C ALA A 59 25.44 2.38 5.72
N ALA A 60 24.83 2.23 4.54
CA ALA A 60 24.56 3.33 3.63
C ALA A 60 23.66 4.41 4.24
N LEU A 61 22.59 4.01 4.95
CA LEU A 61 21.71 4.94 5.66
C LEU A 61 22.43 5.68 6.79
N VAL A 62 23.26 4.98 7.57
CA VAL A 62 24.07 5.60 8.63
C VAL A 62 25.05 6.62 8.03
N VAL A 63 25.73 6.27 6.95
CA VAL A 63 26.63 7.19 6.22
C VAL A 63 25.86 8.40 5.70
N LEU A 64 24.68 8.21 5.13
CA LEU A 64 23.86 9.31 4.62
C LEU A 64 23.44 10.26 5.74
N VAL A 65 22.96 9.73 6.87
CA VAL A 65 22.61 10.54 8.06
C VAL A 65 23.83 11.30 8.60
N PHE A 66 24.97 10.61 8.69
CA PHE A 66 26.22 11.24 9.11
C PHE A 66 26.61 12.39 8.18
N LEU A 67 26.58 12.19 6.86
CA LEU A 67 26.90 13.22 5.87
C LEU A 67 25.93 14.41 5.97
N LEU A 68 24.65 14.15 6.17
CA LEU A 68 23.64 15.20 6.30
C LEU A 68 23.90 16.04 7.55
N ILE A 69 24.14 15.41 8.70
CA ILE A 69 24.51 16.09 9.94
C ILE A 69 25.83 16.88 9.74
N TYR A 70 26.79 16.31 9.09
CA TYR A 70 28.08 16.94 8.80
C TYR A 70 27.92 18.21 7.94
N ILE A 71 27.14 18.14 6.85
CA ILE A 71 26.86 19.29 5.99
C ILE A 71 26.11 20.39 6.75
N LEU A 72 25.11 20.02 7.56
CA LEU A 72 24.36 20.99 8.38
C LEU A 72 25.28 21.69 9.37
N ASN A 73 26.14 20.94 10.07
CA ASN A 73 27.12 21.52 11.01
C ASN A 73 28.11 22.47 10.33
N ILE A 74 28.63 22.14 9.15
CA ILE A 74 29.53 23.05 8.40
C ILE A 74 28.78 24.33 8.02
N ARG A 75 27.54 24.19 7.49
CA ARG A 75 26.72 25.34 7.11
C ARG A 75 26.47 26.28 8.30
N ASP A 76 26.13 25.70 9.45
CA ASP A 76 25.83 26.49 10.64
C ASP A 76 27.11 27.12 11.23
N ALA A 77 28.25 26.43 11.22
CA ALA A 77 29.54 26.99 11.58
C ALA A 77 29.93 28.17 10.66
N TYR A 78 29.72 28.05 9.36
CA TYR A 78 29.94 29.12 8.40
C TYR A 78 29.03 30.34 8.66
N ARG A 79 27.73 30.11 8.92
CA ARG A 79 26.77 31.17 9.26
C ARG A 79 27.15 31.92 10.57
N VAL A 80 27.58 31.16 11.58
CA VAL A 80 28.06 31.73 12.83
C VAL A 80 29.32 32.58 12.61
N GLY A 81 30.28 32.08 11.80
CA GLY A 81 31.47 32.83 11.44
C GLY A 81 31.17 34.18 10.76
N LEU A 82 30.22 34.18 9.81
CA LEU A 82 29.78 35.44 9.15
C LEU A 82 29.08 36.39 10.12
N ARG A 83 28.29 35.93 11.07
CA ARG A 83 27.64 36.79 12.12
C ARG A 83 28.66 37.43 13.00
N ILE A 84 29.69 36.67 13.43
CA ILE A 84 30.80 37.20 14.25
C ILE A 84 31.52 38.31 13.49
N GLN A 85 31.85 38.12 12.21
CA GLN A 85 32.49 39.13 11.37
C GLN A 85 31.63 40.41 11.22
N GLN A 86 30.30 40.27 11.26
CA GLN A 86 29.34 41.37 11.16
C GLN A 86 29.05 42.04 12.52
N GLY A 87 29.69 41.61 13.62
CA GLY A 87 29.45 42.13 14.97
C GLY A 87 28.06 41.87 15.53
N LYS A 88 27.34 40.88 15.00
CA LYS A 88 25.99 40.48 15.43
C LYS A 88 26.04 39.50 16.59
N GLU A 89 25.16 39.67 17.56
CA GLU A 89 25.04 38.75 18.70
C GLU A 89 24.70 37.34 18.24
N ILE A 90 25.37 36.35 18.85
CA ILE A 90 25.07 34.92 18.67
C ILE A 90 23.93 34.59 19.62
N HIS A 91 22.69 34.59 19.16
CA HIS A 91 21.55 34.07 19.92
C HIS A 91 21.72 32.58 20.16
N GLY A 92 21.48 32.13 21.37
CA GLY A 92 21.91 30.86 21.91
C GLY A 92 21.49 29.65 21.07
N LEU A 93 22.47 28.86 20.67
CA LEU A 93 22.41 27.57 20.01
C LEU A 93 21.38 26.56 20.63
N LYS A 94 21.00 26.76 21.90
CA LYS A 94 20.09 25.86 22.62
C LYS A 94 18.67 25.83 22.04
N ASN A 95 18.15 26.97 21.58
CA ASN A 95 16.77 27.04 21.07
C ASN A 95 16.64 26.46 19.67
N ASP A 96 17.72 26.45 18.88
CA ASP A 96 17.72 25.94 17.52
C ASP A 96 17.90 24.40 17.46
N VAL A 97 18.50 23.81 18.51
CA VAL A 97 18.78 22.35 18.57
C VAL A 97 17.61 21.57 19.15
N PHE A 98 16.82 22.17 20.05
CA PHE A 98 15.72 21.47 20.73
C PHE A 98 14.69 20.81 19.78
N PRO A 99 14.19 21.49 18.73
CA PRO A 99 13.26 20.84 17.78
C PRO A 99 13.86 19.61 17.10
N TRP A 100 15.15 19.65 16.76
CA TRP A 100 15.85 18.54 16.13
C TRP A 100 16.02 17.35 17.08
N LEU A 101 16.31 17.58 18.35
CA LEU A 101 16.39 16.53 19.37
C LEU A 101 15.01 15.87 19.57
N LEU A 102 13.95 16.66 19.60
CA LEU A 102 12.58 16.15 19.74
C LEU A 102 12.15 15.28 18.54
N LEU A 103 12.53 15.69 17.33
CA LEU A 103 12.20 14.99 16.10
C LEU A 103 13.15 13.82 15.76
N ALA A 104 14.32 13.74 16.43
CA ALA A 104 15.33 12.72 16.12
C ALA A 104 14.79 11.29 16.27
N LEU A 105 14.09 11.00 17.36
CA LEU A 105 13.56 9.66 17.61
C LEU A 105 12.46 9.26 16.61
N PRO A 106 11.43 10.07 16.32
CA PRO A 106 10.49 9.80 15.24
C PRO A 106 11.16 9.66 13.87
N PHE A 107 12.13 10.51 13.55
CA PHE A 107 12.85 10.44 12.28
C PHE A 107 13.63 9.13 12.13
N LEU A 108 14.35 8.71 13.17
CA LEU A 108 15.04 7.41 13.20
C LEU A 108 14.04 6.26 13.06
N GLY A 109 12.88 6.34 13.72
CA GLY A 109 11.82 5.36 13.57
C GLY A 109 11.34 5.22 12.12
N VAL A 110 11.06 6.33 11.45
CA VAL A 110 10.69 6.33 10.03
C VAL A 110 11.82 5.78 9.15
N LEU A 111 13.05 6.18 9.41
CA LEU A 111 14.21 5.71 8.63
C LEU A 111 14.40 4.21 8.72
N PHE A 112 14.35 3.63 9.93
CA PHE A 112 14.60 2.19 10.13
C PHE A 112 13.39 1.30 9.82
N PHE A 113 12.17 1.73 10.15
CA PHE A 113 10.98 0.90 10.02
C PHE A 113 10.18 1.14 8.73
N THR A 114 10.47 2.23 8.01
CA THR A 114 9.77 2.54 6.75
C THR A 114 10.75 2.63 5.58
N VAL A 115 11.74 3.52 5.66
CA VAL A 115 12.64 3.78 4.51
C VAL A 115 13.55 2.58 4.22
N MET A 116 14.16 1.99 5.24
CA MET A 116 15.04 0.84 5.07
C MET A 116 14.35 -0.37 4.42
N PRO A 117 13.17 -0.84 4.87
CA PRO A 117 12.47 -1.94 4.21
C PRO A 117 12.07 -1.60 2.75
N ILE A 118 11.70 -0.35 2.44
CA ILE A 118 11.38 0.07 1.07
C ILE A 118 12.62 -0.03 0.19
N ILE A 119 13.76 0.49 0.63
CA ILE A 119 15.03 0.41 -0.12
C ILE A 119 15.41 -1.05 -0.32
N PHE A 120 15.41 -1.83 0.75
CA PHE A 120 15.75 -3.26 0.72
C PHE A 120 14.88 -4.03 -0.29
N THR A 121 13.55 -3.90 -0.18
CA THR A 121 12.62 -4.55 -1.12
C THR A 121 12.85 -4.08 -2.55
N SER A 122 13.11 -2.77 -2.75
CA SER A 122 13.40 -2.25 -4.08
C SER A 122 14.68 -2.83 -4.67
N LEU A 123 15.73 -3.01 -3.88
CA LEU A 123 16.98 -3.60 -4.32
C LEU A 123 16.82 -5.07 -4.72
N ILE A 124 16.00 -5.85 -4.01
CA ILE A 124 15.70 -7.24 -4.35
C ILE A 124 15.17 -7.38 -5.78
N ALA A 125 14.42 -6.42 -6.30
CA ALA A 125 13.90 -6.46 -7.67
C ALA A 125 14.99 -6.52 -8.73
N PHE A 126 16.21 -6.04 -8.42
CA PHE A 126 17.37 -6.02 -9.31
C PHE A 126 18.30 -7.20 -9.11
N THR A 127 17.88 -8.19 -8.29
CA THR A 127 18.64 -9.41 -8.03
C THR A 127 17.97 -10.63 -8.64
N ASN A 128 18.67 -11.79 -8.59
CA ASN A 128 18.13 -13.10 -8.96
C ASN A 128 17.53 -13.86 -7.76
N TYR A 129 17.27 -13.20 -6.60
CA TYR A 129 16.80 -13.84 -5.38
C TYR A 129 15.46 -14.55 -5.56
N ALA A 130 15.52 -15.86 -5.82
CA ALA A 130 14.36 -16.70 -6.07
C ALA A 130 14.67 -18.20 -5.88
N SER A 131 13.66 -18.95 -5.45
CA SER A 131 13.71 -20.42 -5.42
C SER A 131 13.67 -20.98 -6.86
N PRO A 132 14.29 -22.14 -7.12
CA PRO A 132 15.06 -22.97 -6.18
C PRO A 132 16.57 -22.61 -6.15
N ASN A 133 17.05 -21.79 -7.09
CA ASN A 133 18.48 -21.71 -7.41
C ASN A 133 19.26 -20.65 -6.60
N HIS A 134 18.61 -19.60 -6.14
CA HIS A 134 19.27 -18.45 -5.51
C HIS A 134 18.69 -18.18 -4.11
N ILE A 135 18.86 -19.13 -3.21
CA ILE A 135 18.44 -19.05 -1.79
C ILE A 135 19.66 -19.16 -0.89
N PRO A 136 20.14 -18.06 -0.29
CA PRO A 136 21.25 -18.09 0.66
C PRO A 136 20.90 -18.85 1.94
N PRO A 137 21.88 -19.42 2.64
CA PRO A 137 23.33 -19.44 2.33
C PRO A 137 23.74 -20.57 1.36
N LYS A 138 22.77 -21.38 0.89
CA LYS A 138 23.06 -22.51 0.02
C LYS A 138 23.67 -22.05 -1.31
N ASN A 139 23.05 -21.06 -1.92
CA ASN A 139 23.51 -20.42 -3.17
C ASN A 139 23.52 -18.92 -2.98
N LEU A 140 24.44 -18.24 -3.65
CA LEU A 140 24.53 -16.77 -3.63
C LEU A 140 23.42 -16.13 -4.45
N VAL A 141 23.18 -14.88 -4.13
CA VAL A 141 22.31 -13.98 -4.89
C VAL A 141 23.21 -12.97 -5.59
N ASP A 142 22.95 -12.70 -6.87
CA ASP A 142 23.70 -11.77 -7.69
C ASP A 142 22.85 -10.59 -8.15
N TRP A 143 23.51 -9.48 -8.44
CA TRP A 143 22.90 -8.37 -9.12
C TRP A 143 22.68 -8.71 -10.60
N VAL A 144 21.43 -8.63 -11.06
CA VAL A 144 21.05 -8.90 -12.46
C VAL A 144 20.45 -7.68 -13.16
N GLY A 145 20.48 -6.52 -12.51
CA GLY A 145 19.94 -5.30 -13.06
C GLY A 145 18.45 -5.44 -13.44
N PHE A 146 18.09 -5.07 -14.65
CA PHE A 146 16.69 -5.09 -15.13
C PHE A 146 16.22 -6.45 -15.66
N ALA A 147 17.01 -7.52 -15.54
CA ALA A 147 16.63 -8.84 -16.06
C ALA A 147 15.31 -9.37 -15.49
N THR A 148 15.02 -9.08 -14.21
CA THR A 148 13.74 -9.45 -13.58
C THR A 148 12.55 -8.78 -14.27
N PHE A 149 12.65 -7.50 -14.60
CA PHE A 149 11.61 -6.76 -15.32
C PHE A 149 11.47 -7.26 -16.76
N HIS A 150 12.60 -7.54 -17.42
CA HIS A 150 12.59 -8.13 -18.76
C HIS A 150 11.88 -9.49 -18.76
N LYS A 151 12.14 -10.35 -17.76
CA LYS A 151 11.45 -11.63 -17.57
C LYS A 151 9.94 -11.43 -17.39
N LEU A 152 9.55 -10.45 -16.57
CA LEU A 152 8.14 -10.16 -16.27
C LEU A 152 7.36 -9.71 -17.51
N PHE A 153 7.97 -8.90 -18.40
CA PHE A 153 7.26 -8.33 -19.55
C PHE A 153 7.37 -9.15 -20.82
N ASN A 154 8.47 -9.89 -21.03
CA ASN A 154 8.75 -10.54 -22.31
C ASN A 154 8.51 -12.06 -22.32
N LEU A 155 8.46 -12.73 -21.16
CA LEU A 155 8.11 -14.14 -21.11
C LEU A 155 6.58 -14.30 -21.06
N ASN A 156 6.00 -14.92 -22.05
CA ASN A 156 4.55 -15.05 -22.25
C ASN A 156 3.77 -15.41 -20.98
N VAL A 157 4.26 -16.40 -20.22
CA VAL A 157 3.58 -16.86 -19.00
C VAL A 157 3.53 -15.77 -17.92
N TRP A 158 4.64 -15.04 -17.71
CA TRP A 158 4.73 -13.97 -16.73
C TRP A 158 3.95 -12.73 -17.17
N SER A 159 4.10 -12.36 -18.44
CA SER A 159 3.43 -11.20 -19.03
C SER A 159 1.90 -11.37 -19.05
N ASN A 160 1.41 -12.53 -19.48
CA ASN A 160 -0.03 -12.82 -19.44
C ASN A 160 -0.59 -12.76 -18.01
N THR A 161 0.15 -13.32 -17.04
CA THR A 161 -0.26 -13.25 -15.62
C THR A 161 -0.29 -11.82 -15.13
N PHE A 162 0.80 -11.07 -15.34
CA PHE A 162 0.89 -9.69 -14.87
C PHE A 162 -0.22 -8.80 -15.44
N PHE A 163 -0.41 -8.80 -16.77
CA PHE A 163 -1.45 -7.98 -17.39
C PHE A 163 -2.86 -8.46 -17.07
N GLY A 164 -3.08 -9.75 -16.94
CA GLY A 164 -4.37 -10.31 -16.56
C GLY A 164 -4.76 -9.92 -15.13
N VAL A 165 -3.84 -10.07 -14.18
CA VAL A 165 -4.05 -9.68 -12.78
C VAL A 165 -4.14 -8.16 -12.63
N LEU A 166 -3.32 -7.38 -13.35
CA LEU A 166 -3.39 -5.92 -13.37
C LEU A 166 -4.76 -5.43 -13.86
N THR A 167 -5.22 -5.97 -14.99
CA THR A 167 -6.52 -5.61 -15.56
C THR A 167 -7.64 -5.88 -14.56
N TRP A 168 -7.65 -7.05 -13.93
CA TRP A 168 -8.63 -7.34 -12.90
C TRP A 168 -8.48 -6.45 -11.67
N THR A 169 -7.27 -6.13 -11.23
CA THR A 169 -7.02 -5.20 -10.12
C THR A 169 -7.63 -3.83 -10.39
N ILE A 170 -7.49 -3.31 -11.60
CA ILE A 170 -8.08 -2.01 -11.98
C ILE A 170 -9.61 -2.09 -12.01
N ILE A 171 -10.17 -3.12 -12.66
CA ILE A 171 -11.63 -3.34 -12.71
C ILE A 171 -12.19 -3.47 -11.29
N TRP A 172 -11.56 -4.26 -10.44
CA TRP A 172 -11.92 -4.41 -9.04
C TRP A 172 -11.89 -3.08 -8.30
N ALA A 173 -10.80 -2.30 -8.40
CA ALA A 173 -10.66 -1.03 -7.70
C ALA A 173 -11.75 -0.04 -8.11
N ILE A 174 -12.11 0.02 -9.40
CA ILE A 174 -13.21 0.84 -9.92
C ILE A 174 -14.54 0.34 -9.35
N LEU A 175 -14.85 -0.95 -9.52
CA LEU A 175 -16.13 -1.52 -9.06
C LEU A 175 -16.29 -1.37 -7.54
N ALA A 176 -15.24 -1.71 -6.77
CA ALA A 176 -15.26 -1.61 -5.31
C ALA A 176 -15.48 -0.15 -4.85
N THR A 177 -14.78 0.81 -5.46
CA THR A 177 -14.92 2.24 -5.12
C THR A 177 -16.31 2.76 -5.51
N VAL A 178 -16.71 2.55 -6.76
CA VAL A 178 -17.99 3.09 -7.29
C VAL A 178 -19.18 2.50 -6.54
N THR A 179 -19.23 1.18 -6.36
CA THR A 179 -20.38 0.53 -5.71
C THR A 179 -20.48 0.89 -4.23
N CYS A 180 -19.37 0.95 -3.50
CA CYS A 180 -19.38 1.36 -2.10
C CYS A 180 -19.73 2.83 -1.93
N TYR A 181 -19.20 3.71 -2.78
CA TYR A 181 -19.43 5.14 -2.69
C TYR A 181 -20.86 5.51 -3.03
N PHE A 182 -21.37 5.11 -4.19
CA PHE A 182 -22.75 5.40 -4.60
C PHE A 182 -23.76 4.65 -3.73
N GLY A 183 -23.44 3.41 -3.30
CA GLY A 183 -24.24 2.70 -2.32
C GLY A 183 -24.33 3.45 -1.00
N GLY A 184 -23.22 4.02 -0.52
CA GLY A 184 -23.17 4.86 0.68
C GLY A 184 -24.00 6.14 0.54
N ILE A 185 -23.89 6.83 -0.60
CA ILE A 185 -24.74 8.02 -0.90
C ILE A 185 -26.22 7.64 -0.87
N LEU A 186 -26.60 6.56 -1.56
CA LEU A 186 -27.98 6.11 -1.62
C LEU A 186 -28.55 5.85 -0.21
N VAL A 187 -27.82 5.07 0.61
CA VAL A 187 -28.28 4.74 1.97
C VAL A 187 -28.31 6.00 2.85
N ALA A 188 -27.30 6.89 2.76
CA ALA A 188 -27.27 8.15 3.50
C ALA A 188 -28.47 9.03 3.17
N LEU A 189 -28.83 9.17 1.90
CA LEU A 189 -29.99 9.95 1.46
C LEU A 189 -31.29 9.31 1.92
N LEU A 190 -31.45 7.98 1.78
CA LEU A 190 -32.64 7.27 2.23
C LEU A 190 -32.88 7.47 3.73
N VAL A 191 -31.88 7.22 4.56
CA VAL A 191 -32.00 7.33 6.02
C VAL A 191 -32.22 8.79 6.46
N ASN A 192 -31.75 9.77 5.68
CA ASN A 192 -31.91 11.19 6.04
C ASN A 192 -33.25 11.80 5.61
N GLN A 193 -34.06 11.10 4.83
CA GLN A 193 -35.36 11.61 4.35
C GLN A 193 -36.29 12.04 5.52
N LYS A 194 -37.10 13.11 5.29
CA LYS A 194 -37.98 13.69 6.31
C LYS A 194 -39.05 12.73 6.82
N GLY A 195 -39.53 11.77 6.02
CA GLY A 195 -40.58 10.80 6.37
C GLY A 195 -40.11 9.55 7.13
N ILE A 196 -38.82 9.31 7.25
CA ILE A 196 -38.31 8.11 7.91
C ILE A 196 -38.41 8.25 9.43
N LYS A 197 -39.13 7.30 10.05
CA LYS A 197 -39.21 7.14 11.52
C LYS A 197 -38.01 6.33 12.02
N PHE A 198 -37.61 6.55 13.27
CA PHE A 198 -36.51 5.82 13.94
C PHE A 198 -35.17 5.90 13.16
N LYS A 199 -34.80 7.07 12.65
CA LYS A 199 -33.54 7.27 11.90
C LYS A 199 -32.31 6.74 12.62
N GLY A 200 -32.25 6.89 13.95
CA GLY A 200 -31.14 6.36 14.77
C GLY A 200 -31.02 4.84 14.68
N PHE A 201 -32.14 4.12 14.70
CA PHE A 201 -32.16 2.67 14.55
C PHE A 201 -31.63 2.22 13.18
N TRP A 202 -32.11 2.86 12.09
CA TRP A 202 -31.63 2.53 10.75
C TRP A 202 -30.14 2.83 10.57
N ARG A 203 -29.68 3.97 11.12
CA ARG A 203 -28.24 4.30 11.11
C ARG A 203 -27.42 3.24 11.81
N MET A 204 -27.86 2.82 13.01
CA MET A 204 -27.20 1.76 13.77
C MET A 204 -27.15 0.45 12.98
N LEU A 205 -28.26 0.05 12.35
CA LEU A 205 -28.33 -1.19 11.55
C LEU A 205 -27.33 -1.19 10.40
N PHE A 206 -27.23 -0.09 9.67
CA PHE A 206 -26.28 0.03 8.55
C PHE A 206 -24.82 0.18 8.99
N ILE A 207 -24.54 0.58 10.23
CA ILE A 207 -23.17 0.70 10.75
C ILE A 207 -22.69 -0.64 11.34
N ILE A 208 -23.56 -1.58 11.70
CA ILE A 208 -23.19 -2.88 12.27
C ILE A 208 -22.08 -3.60 11.49
N PRO A 209 -22.10 -3.69 10.15
CA PRO A 209 -21.03 -4.35 9.39
C PRO A 209 -19.65 -3.76 9.64
N TYR A 210 -19.57 -2.45 9.88
CA TYR A 210 -18.31 -1.76 10.18
C TYR A 210 -17.83 -2.03 11.62
N ALA A 211 -18.75 -2.27 12.56
CA ALA A 211 -18.40 -2.59 13.94
C ALA A 211 -17.87 -4.02 14.14
N ILE A 212 -18.17 -4.93 13.20
CA ILE A 212 -17.66 -6.30 13.22
C ILE A 212 -16.25 -6.34 12.63
N PRO A 213 -15.27 -6.99 13.29
CA PRO A 213 -13.93 -7.14 12.69
C PRO A 213 -14.01 -7.72 11.28
N GLN A 214 -13.38 -7.06 10.31
CA GLN A 214 -13.48 -7.38 8.88
C GLN A 214 -13.18 -8.85 8.58
N PHE A 215 -12.15 -9.43 9.22
CA PHE A 215 -11.77 -10.82 8.99
C PHE A 215 -12.87 -11.81 9.40
N VAL A 216 -13.61 -11.52 10.49
CA VAL A 216 -14.74 -12.34 10.92
C VAL A 216 -15.86 -12.30 9.90
N SER A 217 -16.24 -11.09 9.44
CA SER A 217 -17.25 -10.93 8.40
C SER A 217 -16.90 -11.68 7.14
N LEU A 218 -15.65 -11.57 6.66
CA LEU A 218 -15.20 -12.22 5.43
C LEU A 218 -15.20 -13.74 5.53
N LEU A 219 -14.77 -14.32 6.67
CA LEU A 219 -14.79 -15.77 6.89
C LEU A 219 -16.21 -16.32 6.99
N ILE A 220 -17.12 -15.58 7.65
CA ILE A 220 -18.54 -15.94 7.69
C ILE A 220 -19.11 -15.92 6.26
N MET A 221 -18.88 -14.84 5.48
CA MET A 221 -19.37 -14.73 4.12
C MET A 221 -18.80 -15.83 3.21
N LYS A 222 -17.53 -16.21 3.39
CA LYS A 222 -16.94 -17.35 2.69
C LYS A 222 -17.70 -18.65 2.95
N ASN A 223 -18.05 -18.91 4.22
CA ASN A 223 -18.82 -20.10 4.58
C ASN A 223 -20.26 -20.03 4.08
N MET A 224 -20.89 -18.84 4.11
CA MET A 224 -22.25 -18.63 3.56
C MET A 224 -22.32 -18.89 2.05
N LEU A 225 -21.24 -18.51 1.33
CA LEU A 225 -21.10 -18.68 -0.14
C LEU A 225 -20.52 -20.03 -0.54
N ASN A 226 -20.31 -20.96 0.41
CA ASN A 226 -19.81 -22.29 0.07
C ASN A 226 -20.80 -23.02 -0.85
N GLU A 227 -20.29 -23.57 -1.96
CA GLU A 227 -21.12 -24.19 -2.99
C GLU A 227 -21.94 -25.39 -2.48
N LYS A 228 -21.32 -26.24 -1.64
CA LYS A 228 -21.92 -27.49 -1.19
C LYS A 228 -22.71 -27.32 0.11
N PHE A 229 -22.16 -26.64 1.08
CA PHE A 229 -22.66 -26.57 2.46
C PHE A 229 -23.18 -25.19 2.86
N GLY A 230 -22.98 -24.16 2.02
CA GLY A 230 -23.38 -22.80 2.34
C GLY A 230 -24.89 -22.63 2.41
N PRO A 231 -25.40 -21.90 3.43
CA PRO A 231 -26.83 -21.68 3.61
C PRO A 231 -27.47 -20.96 2.42
N ILE A 232 -26.74 -20.11 1.68
CA ILE A 232 -27.28 -19.43 0.52
C ILE A 232 -27.72 -20.46 -0.53
N ASN A 233 -26.85 -21.39 -0.90
CA ASN A 233 -27.21 -22.46 -1.83
C ASN A 233 -28.22 -23.47 -1.24
N ALA A 234 -28.26 -23.63 0.07
CA ALA A 234 -29.33 -24.45 0.71
C ALA A 234 -30.71 -23.82 0.48
N TYR A 235 -30.85 -22.50 0.60
CA TYR A 235 -32.09 -21.78 0.26
C TYR A 235 -32.42 -21.91 -1.25
N PHE A 236 -31.44 -21.72 -2.16
CA PHE A 236 -31.66 -21.91 -3.59
C PHE A 236 -32.25 -23.29 -3.89
N ARG A 237 -31.66 -24.34 -3.31
CA ARG A 237 -32.16 -25.72 -3.48
C ARG A 237 -33.54 -25.94 -2.85
N ALA A 238 -33.84 -25.29 -1.72
CA ALA A 238 -35.16 -25.37 -1.09
C ALA A 238 -36.26 -24.75 -1.98
N PHE A 239 -35.92 -23.78 -2.82
CA PHE A 239 -36.83 -23.19 -3.83
C PHE A 239 -36.79 -23.93 -5.19
N GLY A 240 -36.11 -25.08 -5.28
CA GLY A 240 -36.01 -25.88 -6.52
C GLY A 240 -35.01 -25.30 -7.54
N LEU A 241 -34.15 -24.35 -7.12
CA LEU A 241 -33.10 -23.77 -7.97
C LEU A 241 -31.77 -24.51 -7.78
N GLU A 242 -30.97 -24.54 -8.82
CA GLU A 242 -29.61 -25.06 -8.70
C GLU A 242 -28.74 -24.11 -7.86
N GLY A 243 -27.83 -24.70 -7.05
CA GLY A 243 -26.85 -23.91 -6.30
C GLY A 243 -25.80 -23.29 -7.23
N LEU A 244 -25.39 -22.07 -6.96
CA LEU A 244 -24.40 -21.34 -7.74
C LEU A 244 -22.99 -21.60 -7.22
N PRO A 245 -21.98 -21.67 -8.10
CA PRO A 245 -20.55 -21.86 -7.75
C PRO A 245 -19.91 -20.52 -7.35
N TRP A 246 -20.43 -19.87 -6.29
CA TRP A 246 -20.12 -18.51 -5.86
C TRP A 246 -18.63 -18.17 -5.79
N LEU A 247 -17.78 -19.14 -5.42
CA LEU A 247 -16.35 -18.92 -5.22
C LEU A 247 -15.48 -19.78 -6.15
N ASN A 248 -16.09 -20.71 -6.92
CA ASN A 248 -15.39 -21.70 -7.72
C ASN A 248 -15.46 -21.43 -9.23
N ASP A 249 -16.38 -20.59 -9.70
CA ASP A 249 -16.46 -20.11 -11.06
C ASP A 249 -15.85 -18.70 -11.18
N PRO A 250 -15.10 -18.37 -12.26
CA PRO A 250 -14.44 -17.08 -12.41
C PRO A 250 -15.37 -15.87 -12.38
N PHE A 251 -16.56 -15.97 -12.99
CA PHE A 251 -17.52 -14.87 -13.00
C PHE A 251 -18.17 -14.71 -11.63
N TRP A 252 -18.69 -15.80 -11.05
CA TRP A 252 -19.36 -15.77 -9.75
C TRP A 252 -18.40 -15.39 -8.63
N ALA A 253 -17.14 -15.81 -8.68
CA ALA A 253 -16.15 -15.41 -7.69
C ALA A 253 -15.85 -13.90 -7.73
N LYS A 254 -15.70 -13.32 -8.94
CA LYS A 254 -15.55 -11.88 -9.12
C LYS A 254 -16.79 -11.10 -8.67
N PHE A 255 -17.97 -11.57 -8.99
CA PHE A 255 -19.23 -10.99 -8.53
C PHE A 255 -19.33 -11.03 -7.00
N SER A 256 -19.06 -12.19 -6.39
CA SER A 256 -19.15 -12.40 -4.95
C SER A 256 -18.20 -11.49 -4.16
N VAL A 257 -16.95 -11.32 -4.62
CA VAL A 257 -16.00 -10.43 -3.92
C VAL A 257 -16.48 -8.98 -3.98
N VAL A 258 -17.08 -8.51 -5.08
CA VAL A 258 -17.64 -7.15 -5.18
C VAL A 258 -18.82 -6.98 -4.23
N VAL A 259 -19.77 -7.92 -4.21
CA VAL A 259 -20.96 -7.85 -3.35
C VAL A 259 -20.59 -7.90 -1.86
N VAL A 260 -19.65 -8.78 -1.49
CA VAL A 260 -19.17 -8.85 -0.09
C VAL A 260 -18.41 -7.59 0.29
N ASN A 261 -17.64 -7.00 -0.63
CA ASN A 261 -16.98 -5.72 -0.37
C ASN A 261 -17.98 -4.57 -0.14
N MET A 262 -19.12 -4.57 -0.84
CA MET A 262 -20.19 -3.59 -0.62
C MET A 262 -20.73 -3.67 0.82
N TRP A 263 -20.89 -4.87 1.38
CA TRP A 263 -21.32 -5.06 2.76
C TRP A 263 -20.42 -4.34 3.76
N ILE A 264 -19.12 -4.30 3.51
CA ILE A 264 -18.11 -3.66 4.38
C ILE A 264 -17.94 -2.18 4.04
N GLY A 265 -17.94 -1.80 2.76
CA GLY A 265 -17.58 -0.47 2.30
C GLY A 265 -18.71 0.54 2.28
N ILE A 266 -19.96 0.11 2.05
CA ILE A 266 -21.13 1.01 2.04
C ILE A 266 -21.31 1.75 3.38
N PRO A 267 -21.21 1.11 4.56
CA PRO A 267 -21.32 1.80 5.83
C PRO A 267 -20.35 2.95 6.01
N VAL A 268 -19.10 2.76 5.59
CA VAL A 268 -18.04 3.78 5.68
C VAL A 268 -18.41 5.00 4.85
N SER A 269 -18.78 4.78 3.59
CA SER A 269 -19.20 5.85 2.67
C SER A 269 -20.50 6.52 3.14
N MET A 270 -21.44 5.77 3.72
CA MET A 270 -22.68 6.31 4.28
C MET A 270 -22.41 7.29 5.42
N VAL A 271 -21.56 6.91 6.39
CA VAL A 271 -21.23 7.77 7.54
C VAL A 271 -20.57 9.06 7.09
N LEU A 272 -19.63 8.96 6.14
CA LEU A 272 -18.95 10.10 5.54
C LEU A 272 -19.96 11.06 4.88
N VAL A 273 -20.82 10.56 4.00
CA VAL A 273 -21.81 11.35 3.28
C VAL A 273 -22.83 11.96 4.23
N MET A 274 -23.25 11.24 5.28
CA MET A 274 -24.15 11.79 6.30
C MET A 274 -23.52 12.99 7.02
N GLY A 275 -22.25 12.96 7.35
CA GLY A 275 -21.52 14.10 7.90
C GLY A 275 -21.55 15.31 6.97
N ILE A 276 -21.30 15.10 5.67
CA ILE A 276 -21.33 16.16 4.67
C ILE A 276 -22.73 16.75 4.51
N LEU A 277 -23.77 15.91 4.45
CA LEU A 277 -25.15 16.37 4.30
C LEU A 277 -25.60 17.29 5.45
N THR A 278 -25.03 17.14 6.65
CA THR A 278 -25.34 18.03 7.78
C THR A 278 -24.75 19.44 7.61
N ASN A 279 -23.74 19.61 6.78
CA ASN A 279 -23.05 20.88 6.55
C ASN A 279 -23.65 21.69 5.38
N ILE A 280 -24.57 21.10 4.60
CA ILE A 280 -25.25 21.83 3.52
C ILE A 280 -26.33 22.73 4.14
N SER A 281 -26.26 24.05 3.87
CA SER A 281 -27.29 25.01 4.38
C SER A 281 -28.68 24.61 3.91
N LYS A 282 -29.62 24.69 4.85
CA LYS A 282 -31.04 24.48 4.53
C LYS A 282 -31.60 25.56 3.60
N ASP A 283 -31.08 26.79 3.69
CA ASP A 283 -31.50 27.91 2.87
C ASP A 283 -31.32 27.64 1.38
N LEU A 284 -30.30 26.87 0.99
CA LEU A 284 -30.13 26.45 -0.42
C LEU A 284 -31.29 25.58 -0.92
N TYR A 285 -31.79 24.71 -0.06
CA TYR A 285 -32.92 23.84 -0.41
C TYR A 285 -34.24 24.60 -0.38
N GLU A 286 -34.41 25.55 0.55
CA GLU A 286 -35.59 26.43 0.65
C GLU A 286 -35.68 27.39 -0.54
N ALA A 287 -34.57 28.01 -0.94
CA ALA A 287 -34.52 28.83 -2.15
C ALA A 287 -34.87 28.02 -3.40
N ALA A 288 -34.30 26.80 -3.53
CA ALA A 288 -34.62 25.91 -4.64
C ALA A 288 -36.10 25.46 -4.64
N ASP A 289 -36.75 25.34 -3.45
CA ASP A 289 -38.18 25.06 -3.36
C ASP A 289 -39.04 26.24 -3.84
N VAL A 290 -38.63 27.47 -3.53
CA VAL A 290 -39.28 28.70 -4.04
C VAL A 290 -39.15 28.80 -5.57
N ASP A 291 -38.01 28.42 -6.12
CA ASP A 291 -37.75 28.36 -7.57
C ASP A 291 -38.44 27.17 -8.27
N GLY A 292 -39.21 26.36 -7.55
CA GLY A 292 -39.95 25.20 -8.10
C GLY A 292 -39.07 24.00 -8.48
N ALA A 293 -37.86 23.89 -7.92
CA ALA A 293 -36.95 22.80 -8.23
C ALA A 293 -37.46 21.44 -7.71
N SER A 294 -37.50 20.43 -8.58
CA SER A 294 -37.84 19.06 -8.22
C SER A 294 -36.76 18.44 -7.29
N ALA A 295 -37.12 17.35 -6.59
CA ALA A 295 -36.16 16.61 -5.75
C ALA A 295 -34.90 16.14 -6.51
N TRP A 296 -35.08 15.75 -7.78
CA TRP A 296 -33.95 15.38 -8.65
C TRP A 296 -33.06 16.57 -9.01
N MET A 297 -33.65 17.73 -9.29
CA MET A 297 -32.88 18.95 -9.55
C MET A 297 -32.08 19.39 -8.33
N LYS A 298 -32.66 19.34 -7.13
CA LYS A 298 -31.96 19.63 -5.87
C LYS A 298 -30.81 18.62 -5.63
N PHE A 299 -31.06 17.34 -5.86
CA PHE A 299 -30.01 16.32 -5.74
C PHE A 299 -28.87 16.58 -6.73
N ARG A 300 -29.16 16.79 -8.01
CA ARG A 300 -28.15 16.93 -9.06
C ARG A 300 -27.35 18.23 -8.96
N ASN A 301 -28.01 19.34 -8.60
CA ASN A 301 -27.43 20.70 -8.69
C ASN A 301 -26.92 21.22 -7.34
N ILE A 302 -27.40 20.69 -6.20
CA ILE A 302 -26.98 21.11 -4.87
C ILE A 302 -26.26 19.96 -4.16
N THR A 303 -26.94 18.85 -3.91
CA THR A 303 -26.46 17.78 -3.04
C THR A 303 -25.25 17.07 -3.62
N MET A 304 -25.32 16.60 -4.86
CA MET A 304 -24.27 15.79 -5.48
C MET A 304 -22.98 16.56 -5.74
N PRO A 305 -23.00 17.80 -6.27
CA PRO A 305 -21.78 18.59 -6.41
C PRO A 305 -21.09 18.86 -5.08
N TYR A 306 -21.87 19.16 -4.03
CA TYR A 306 -21.32 19.40 -2.69
C TYR A 306 -20.65 18.15 -2.10
N ILE A 307 -21.31 16.99 -2.23
CA ILE A 307 -20.74 15.70 -1.80
C ILE A 307 -19.45 15.41 -2.57
N LEU A 308 -19.46 15.50 -3.90
CA LEU A 308 -18.29 15.20 -4.74
C LEU A 308 -17.11 16.12 -4.43
N PHE A 309 -17.36 17.42 -4.24
CA PHE A 309 -16.30 18.36 -3.86
C PHE A 309 -15.64 17.99 -2.54
N ALA A 310 -16.48 17.75 -1.51
CA ALA A 310 -15.98 17.44 -0.17
C ALA A 310 -15.29 16.07 -0.08
N THR A 311 -15.66 15.09 -0.94
CA THR A 311 -15.14 13.73 -0.89
C THR A 311 -14.06 13.43 -1.93
N ALA A 312 -13.75 14.33 -2.85
CA ALA A 312 -12.82 14.06 -3.94
C ALA A 312 -11.45 13.52 -3.48
N PRO A 313 -10.77 14.08 -2.45
CA PRO A 313 -9.52 13.52 -1.94
C PRO A 313 -9.69 12.12 -1.33
N LEU A 314 -10.81 11.89 -0.65
CA LEU A 314 -11.11 10.60 -0.02
C LEU A 314 -11.41 9.50 -1.04
N LEU A 315 -12.02 9.84 -2.18
CA LEU A 315 -12.23 8.91 -3.29
C LEU A 315 -10.90 8.42 -3.87
N ILE A 316 -9.91 9.28 -3.99
CA ILE A 316 -8.57 8.90 -4.44
C ILE A 316 -7.97 7.91 -3.44
N THR A 317 -8.04 8.20 -2.15
CA THR A 317 -7.55 7.33 -1.10
C THR A 317 -8.28 5.98 -1.08
N GLN A 318 -9.60 5.98 -1.26
CA GLN A 318 -10.41 4.77 -1.32
C GLN A 318 -10.07 3.93 -2.56
N PHE A 319 -9.89 4.54 -3.71
CA PHE A 319 -9.49 3.86 -4.93
C PHE A 319 -8.10 3.21 -4.80
N THR A 320 -7.11 3.95 -4.29
CA THR A 320 -5.76 3.40 -4.05
C THR A 320 -5.76 2.31 -2.99
N GLY A 321 -6.58 2.44 -1.94
CA GLY A 321 -6.82 1.40 -0.95
C GLY A 321 -7.43 0.13 -1.54
N ASN A 322 -8.34 0.28 -2.50
CA ASN A 322 -8.93 -0.87 -3.21
C ASN A 322 -7.95 -1.58 -4.15
N ILE A 323 -7.00 -0.89 -4.77
CA ILE A 323 -5.91 -1.53 -5.53
C ILE A 323 -5.09 -2.46 -4.62
N ASN A 324 -4.86 -2.06 -3.37
CA ASN A 324 -4.12 -2.80 -2.35
C ASN A 324 -5.02 -3.60 -1.39
N ASN A 325 -6.25 -3.90 -1.77
CA ASN A 325 -7.20 -4.60 -0.90
C ASN A 325 -6.87 -6.10 -0.79
N PHE A 326 -5.95 -6.41 0.12
CA PHE A 326 -5.52 -7.78 0.37
C PHE A 326 -6.62 -8.61 1.02
N ASN A 327 -7.27 -8.07 2.06
CA ASN A 327 -8.12 -8.84 2.98
C ASN A 327 -9.34 -9.46 2.29
N VAL A 328 -10.07 -8.69 1.48
CA VAL A 328 -11.29 -9.19 0.84
C VAL A 328 -10.99 -10.37 -0.07
N ILE A 329 -9.96 -10.24 -0.90
CA ILE A 329 -9.61 -11.31 -1.84
C ILE A 329 -9.01 -12.51 -1.11
N PHE A 330 -8.02 -12.28 -0.24
CA PHE A 330 -7.30 -13.36 0.42
C PHE A 330 -8.21 -14.20 1.33
N LEU A 331 -9.03 -13.54 2.17
CA LEU A 331 -9.88 -14.24 3.13
C LEU A 331 -11.12 -14.87 2.50
N LEU A 332 -11.67 -14.29 1.44
CA LEU A 332 -12.88 -14.81 0.80
C LEU A 332 -12.58 -15.91 -0.21
N THR A 333 -11.69 -15.66 -1.17
CA THR A 333 -11.40 -16.57 -2.29
C THR A 333 -10.00 -17.17 -2.24
N GLY A 334 -9.05 -16.55 -1.52
CA GLY A 334 -7.63 -16.87 -1.63
C GLY A 334 -7.07 -16.66 -3.04
N GLY A 335 -7.70 -15.77 -3.85
CA GLY A 335 -7.36 -15.52 -5.24
C GLY A 335 -7.96 -16.52 -6.24
N ASN A 336 -8.67 -17.57 -5.76
CA ASN A 336 -9.28 -18.59 -6.61
C ASN A 336 -10.48 -18.03 -7.43
N PRO A 337 -10.94 -18.75 -8.49
CA PRO A 337 -10.46 -20.06 -8.95
C PRO A 337 -9.09 -20.01 -9.62
N ALA A 338 -8.33 -21.10 -9.45
CA ALA A 338 -7.05 -21.28 -10.12
C ALA A 338 -7.23 -21.38 -11.65
N THR A 339 -6.21 -21.01 -12.40
CA THR A 339 -6.19 -21.11 -13.86
C THR A 339 -4.82 -21.50 -14.36
N MET A 340 -4.75 -22.24 -15.45
CA MET A 340 -3.50 -22.60 -16.10
C MET A 340 -2.90 -21.44 -16.93
N ASP A 341 -3.70 -20.41 -17.22
CA ASP A 341 -3.24 -19.25 -18.00
C ASP A 341 -2.31 -18.34 -17.21
N TYR A 342 -2.34 -18.44 -15.87
CA TYR A 342 -1.58 -17.57 -14.97
C TYR A 342 -0.55 -18.35 -14.17
N ASN A 343 0.63 -17.77 -14.02
CA ASN A 343 1.69 -18.33 -13.20
C ASN A 343 1.50 -17.92 -11.74
N ASN A 344 1.16 -18.89 -10.90
CA ASN A 344 1.00 -18.70 -9.45
C ASN A 344 -0.09 -17.67 -9.06
N ALA A 345 -1.05 -17.41 -9.93
CA ALA A 345 -2.19 -16.55 -9.66
C ALA A 345 -3.51 -17.23 -10.04
N GLY A 346 -4.60 -16.83 -9.39
CA GLY A 346 -5.95 -17.23 -9.77
C GLY A 346 -6.74 -16.07 -10.39
N ARG A 347 -7.99 -16.34 -10.75
CA ARG A 347 -8.84 -15.40 -11.49
C ARG A 347 -9.35 -14.22 -10.66
N THR A 348 -9.31 -14.30 -9.32
CA THR A 348 -9.67 -13.19 -8.45
C THR A 348 -8.47 -12.54 -7.76
N ASP A 349 -7.25 -13.00 -8.01
CA ASP A 349 -6.06 -12.37 -7.44
C ASP A 349 -5.93 -10.92 -7.91
N LEU A 350 -5.62 -10.05 -6.97
CA LEU A 350 -5.10 -8.72 -7.23
C LEU A 350 -3.58 -8.76 -7.24
N LEU A 351 -2.94 -7.71 -7.74
CA LEU A 351 -1.48 -7.64 -7.73
C LEU A 351 -0.90 -7.85 -6.32
N VAL A 352 -1.53 -7.31 -5.28
CA VAL A 352 -1.09 -7.46 -3.88
C VAL A 352 -1.24 -8.89 -3.35
N THR A 353 -2.30 -9.62 -3.71
CA THR A 353 -2.48 -11.02 -3.28
C THR A 353 -1.59 -11.97 -4.07
N TRP A 354 -1.36 -11.69 -5.35
CA TRP A 354 -0.39 -12.42 -6.15
C TRP A 354 1.05 -12.22 -5.64
N LEU A 355 1.43 -10.97 -5.30
CA LEU A 355 2.71 -10.65 -4.67
C LEU A 355 2.93 -11.45 -3.38
N TYR A 356 1.90 -11.55 -2.54
CA TYR A 356 1.94 -12.35 -1.31
C TYR A 356 2.25 -13.83 -1.62
N LYS A 357 1.54 -14.42 -2.58
CA LYS A 357 1.78 -15.80 -3.02
C LYS A 357 3.20 -15.98 -3.58
N LEU A 358 3.65 -15.07 -4.45
CA LEU A 358 5.00 -15.10 -5.00
C LEU A 358 6.07 -15.09 -3.89
N THR A 359 5.84 -14.33 -2.82
CA THR A 359 6.80 -14.19 -1.72
C THR A 359 6.77 -15.39 -0.79
N LEU A 360 5.60 -15.79 -0.28
CA LEU A 360 5.47 -16.77 0.80
C LEU A 360 5.28 -18.21 0.32
N ASP A 361 4.51 -18.40 -0.76
CA ASP A 361 4.19 -19.74 -1.24
C ASP A 361 5.23 -20.24 -2.25
N PHE A 362 5.76 -19.34 -3.08
CA PHE A 362 6.62 -19.69 -4.21
C PHE A 362 8.08 -19.21 -4.08
N ASN A 363 8.38 -18.39 -3.05
CA ASN A 363 9.73 -17.85 -2.81
C ASN A 363 10.36 -17.17 -4.04
N GLN A 364 9.54 -16.45 -4.85
CA GLN A 364 9.95 -15.68 -6.02
C GLN A 364 10.13 -14.20 -5.63
N TYR A 365 11.08 -13.95 -4.73
CA TYR A 365 11.24 -12.64 -4.08
C TYR A 365 11.54 -11.52 -5.05
N ASN A 366 12.40 -11.77 -6.07
CA ASN A 366 12.76 -10.78 -7.07
C ASN A 366 11.56 -10.35 -7.92
N ILE A 367 10.74 -11.30 -8.39
CA ILE A 367 9.52 -11.00 -9.16
C ILE A 367 8.52 -10.24 -8.28
N ALA A 368 8.31 -10.69 -7.04
CA ALA A 368 7.44 -10.00 -6.10
C ALA A 368 7.89 -8.55 -5.85
N ALA A 369 9.18 -8.32 -5.66
CA ALA A 369 9.75 -6.99 -5.50
C ALA A 369 9.57 -6.11 -6.76
N ALA A 370 9.79 -6.67 -7.96
CA ALA A 370 9.56 -5.96 -9.22
C ALA A 370 8.08 -5.56 -9.39
N VAL A 371 7.15 -6.48 -9.10
CA VAL A 371 5.70 -6.19 -9.11
C VAL A 371 5.35 -5.10 -8.09
N SER A 372 5.96 -5.11 -6.89
CA SER A 372 5.75 -4.04 -5.87
C SER A 372 6.14 -2.66 -6.39
N ILE A 373 7.30 -2.54 -7.06
CA ILE A 373 7.75 -1.27 -7.67
C ILE A 373 6.75 -0.81 -8.73
N LEU A 374 6.27 -1.71 -9.58
CA LEU A 374 5.31 -1.37 -10.64
C LEU A 374 3.96 -0.93 -10.05
N ILE A 375 3.47 -1.60 -9.00
CA ILE A 375 2.27 -1.17 -8.26
C ILE A 375 2.45 0.23 -7.71
N PHE A 376 3.58 0.49 -7.05
CA PHE A 376 3.89 1.80 -6.48
C PHE A 376 3.89 2.89 -7.55
N LEU A 377 4.61 2.67 -8.66
CA LEU A 377 4.69 3.63 -9.76
C LEU A 377 3.31 3.89 -10.39
N PHE A 378 2.51 2.84 -10.58
CA PHE A 378 1.16 2.97 -11.10
C PHE A 378 0.27 3.79 -10.16
N ILE A 379 0.23 3.47 -8.88
CA ILE A 379 -0.59 4.17 -7.88
C ILE A 379 -0.14 5.62 -7.74
N ALA A 380 1.17 5.87 -7.62
CA ALA A 380 1.71 7.23 -7.49
C ALA A 380 1.37 8.09 -8.70
N THR A 381 1.54 7.56 -9.91
CA THR A 381 1.19 8.27 -11.16
C THR A 381 -0.30 8.58 -11.22
N MET A 382 -1.16 7.59 -10.94
CA MET A 382 -2.60 7.79 -10.93
C MET A 382 -3.04 8.80 -9.86
N ALA A 383 -2.50 8.71 -8.66
CA ALA A 383 -2.83 9.63 -7.57
C ALA A 383 -2.44 11.06 -7.92
N ILE A 384 -1.24 11.30 -8.46
CA ILE A 384 -0.78 12.62 -8.89
C ILE A 384 -1.67 13.15 -10.01
N LEU A 385 -1.94 12.35 -11.06
CA LEU A 385 -2.76 12.77 -12.20
C LEU A 385 -4.19 13.14 -11.79
N VAL A 386 -4.78 12.38 -10.88
CA VAL A 386 -6.15 12.64 -10.42
C VAL A 386 -6.15 13.83 -9.47
N TYR A 387 -5.24 13.89 -8.49
CA TYR A 387 -5.16 14.97 -7.51
C TYR A 387 -4.98 16.35 -8.16
N THR A 388 -4.03 16.48 -9.07
CA THR A 388 -3.76 17.74 -9.79
C THR A 388 -4.93 18.24 -10.66
N ARG A 389 -5.90 17.37 -10.98
CA ARG A 389 -7.11 17.73 -11.71
C ARG A 389 -8.30 18.07 -10.80
N THR A 390 -8.20 17.86 -9.49
CA THR A 390 -9.28 18.21 -8.55
C THR A 390 -9.36 19.72 -8.35
N LYS A 391 -10.59 20.19 -8.09
CA LYS A 391 -10.80 21.61 -7.74
C LYS A 391 -10.11 22.00 -6.45
N SER A 392 -10.03 21.09 -5.49
CA SER A 392 -9.33 21.31 -4.21
C SER A 392 -7.86 21.70 -4.40
N PHE A 393 -7.14 21.07 -5.34
CA PHE A 393 -5.77 21.45 -5.66
C PHE A 393 -5.67 22.86 -6.27
N LYS A 394 -6.60 23.19 -7.17
CA LYS A 394 -6.60 24.51 -7.86
C LYS A 394 -7.00 25.68 -6.95
N GLU A 395 -7.81 25.43 -5.90
CA GLU A 395 -8.21 26.45 -4.93
C GLU A 395 -7.14 26.70 -3.87
N GLU A 396 -6.32 25.72 -3.51
CA GLU A 396 -5.13 25.90 -2.66
C GLU A 396 -4.09 26.82 -3.32
N ASP A 397 -3.87 26.70 -4.63
CA ASP A 397 -2.95 27.58 -5.38
C ASP A 397 -3.44 29.05 -5.47
N MET A 398 -4.75 29.33 -5.27
CA MET A 398 -5.28 30.69 -5.29
C MET A 398 -5.20 31.40 -3.92
N ILE A 399 -4.84 30.68 -2.86
CA ILE A 399 -4.73 31.23 -1.48
C ILE A 399 -3.24 31.56 -1.15
N GLN A 400 -2.29 31.15 -1.97
CA GLN A 400 -0.88 31.53 -1.91
C GLN A 400 -0.60 32.72 -2.84
#